data_c63c09e4b5e19fbc2930ed8de51a80ed
#
_entry.id   c63c09e4b5e19fbc2930ed8de51a80ed
#
_cell.length_a   1.000
_cell.length_b   1.000
_cell.length_c   1.000
_cell.angle_alpha   90.00
_cell.angle_beta   90.00
_cell.angle_gamma   90.00
#
_symmetry.space_group_name_H-M   'P 1'
#
loop_
_entity.id
_entity.type
_entity.pdbx_description
1 polymer ?
#
loop_
_entity_poly.entity_id
_entity_poly.type
_entity_poly.pdbx_seq_one_letter_code
_entity_poly.pdbx_strand_id
1 'polypeptide(L)'
;MRTDVLNPTTTDAGSAASSATTHHPDVARMLMERVGDQHLGLRTRARDWTWDEVVRESAARGALAQSLRRPGPFHIGVLLENTPEFVFWLGAAALTGATVVGINPTRRGRELEAEVRYVDCQLIVTDHKGREKLAGLDLGLTDDRFVMVDADSYINTVSEHATEPSVAEDVDATTLFLLLFTSGTTGMSKAVRCSQGRITRLAYSNCAKYDIDRDDVCYCCMPLFHGNALMGLWAPALSQGATVALVPKFTASGFMSDVRYYGATYFTYVGKALGYLMSTEESPDDHVNTLTHGFGTEASPGDKAEFVRRFAAKLYEAYGSSEGAGSVKLDPDAPAGALGRPANENVVIVDPETLQECPRAVLDEHGHVVNPDVAIGEMIDKAGAARFEGYYKNESAVAERIRHGWYWTGDLGYVDEAGFLYFAGRKGDWIRVDGENTSALMIEHILRRHPKVIATGVFAVPDPRSGDQVMAAVEVADLADFDPDEFAEYLAAQADLGTKAAPRFVRVSTDLPVTGSNKVLKRALQSEGWRCEEPVFHWVGRGTPRYTLMTDADRRALEQDFRDHGRARFL
;
A
#
# COMPACT_ATOMS: atom_id res chain seq x y z
N MET A 1 -66.58 -33.53 29.33
CA MET A 1 -66.67 -32.75 28.10
C MET A 1 -65.23 -32.65 27.55
N ARG A 2 -65.01 -33.30 26.41
CA ARG A 2 -63.70 -33.39 25.76
C ARG A 2 -63.46 -32.09 24.98
N THR A 3 -62.27 -31.52 25.11
CA THR A 3 -61.78 -30.49 24.21
C THR A 3 -60.63 -31.03 23.41
N ASP A 4 -60.84 -31.11 22.10
CA ASP A 4 -59.85 -31.51 21.10
C ASP A 4 -58.78 -30.44 20.94
N VAL A 5 -57.50 -30.88 21.01
CA VAL A 5 -56.34 -30.05 20.70
C VAL A 5 -55.89 -30.35 19.26
N LEU A 6 -56.02 -29.37 18.39
CA LEU A 6 -55.51 -29.39 17.03
C LEU A 6 -53.98 -29.19 17.02
N ASN A 7 -53.26 -30.12 16.43
CA ASN A 7 -51.84 -30.08 16.15
C ASN A 7 -51.59 -29.20 14.91
N PRO A 8 -50.64 -28.24 14.90
CA PRO A 8 -50.21 -27.60 13.66
C PRO A 8 -49.10 -28.39 12.99
N THR A 9 -49.31 -28.65 11.74
CA THR A 9 -48.40 -29.27 10.76
C THR A 9 -47.05 -28.52 10.72
N THR A 10 -45.98 -29.29 10.88
CA THR A 10 -44.60 -28.91 10.60
C THR A 10 -44.41 -28.63 9.13
N THR A 11 -44.18 -27.39 8.76
CA THR A 11 -43.63 -27.03 7.46
C THR A 11 -42.10 -27.23 7.48
N ASP A 12 -41.64 -28.04 6.60
CA ASP A 12 -40.24 -28.31 6.27
C ASP A 12 -39.52 -26.97 5.94
N ALA A 13 -38.69 -26.50 6.84
CA ALA A 13 -37.75 -25.43 6.56
C ALA A 13 -36.53 -26.06 5.88
N GLY A 14 -36.46 -25.88 4.58
CA GLY A 14 -35.29 -26.26 3.80
C GLY A 14 -34.00 -25.70 4.43
N SER A 15 -33.17 -26.60 4.91
CA SER A 15 -31.81 -26.37 5.33
C SER A 15 -31.03 -25.87 4.12
N ALA A 16 -30.81 -24.54 4.04
CA ALA A 16 -29.75 -23.99 3.24
C ALA A 16 -28.43 -24.44 3.87
N ALA A 17 -27.86 -25.51 3.32
CA ALA A 17 -26.51 -25.94 3.67
C ALA A 17 -25.55 -24.79 3.34
N SER A 18 -25.08 -24.09 4.35
CA SER A 18 -23.86 -23.26 4.27
C SER A 18 -22.75 -24.20 3.80
N SER A 19 -22.36 -24.11 2.52
CA SER A 19 -21.20 -24.80 2.01
C SER A 19 -19.98 -24.23 2.76
N ALA A 20 -19.42 -25.01 3.67
CA ALA A 20 -18.17 -24.66 4.33
C ALA A 20 -17.15 -24.38 3.23
N THR A 21 -16.68 -23.14 3.15
CA THR A 21 -15.65 -22.74 2.17
C THR A 21 -14.40 -23.58 2.41
N THR A 22 -14.03 -24.41 1.44
CA THR A 22 -12.86 -25.27 1.54
C THR A 22 -11.62 -24.40 1.45
N HIS A 23 -10.86 -24.31 2.54
CA HIS A 23 -9.61 -23.57 2.55
C HIS A 23 -8.50 -24.37 1.87
N HIS A 24 -8.05 -23.92 0.71
CA HIS A 24 -6.93 -24.52 0.00
C HIS A 24 -5.59 -24.14 0.65
N PRO A 25 -4.56 -25.00 0.54
CA PRO A 25 -3.26 -24.71 1.16
C PRO A 25 -2.42 -23.66 0.39
N ASP A 26 -2.68 -23.51 -0.91
CA ASP A 26 -1.89 -22.68 -1.83
C ASP A 26 -2.73 -22.05 -2.94
N VAL A 27 -2.14 -21.06 -3.63
CA VAL A 27 -2.79 -20.30 -4.70
C VAL A 27 -3.11 -21.18 -5.91
N ALA A 28 -2.23 -22.16 -6.23
CA ALA A 28 -2.44 -23.06 -7.35
C ALA A 28 -3.74 -23.84 -7.19
N ARG A 29 -4.01 -24.35 -6.00
CA ARG A 29 -5.25 -25.11 -5.73
C ARG A 29 -6.48 -24.23 -5.65
N MET A 30 -6.36 -22.98 -5.16
CA MET A 30 -7.45 -21.99 -5.26
C MET A 30 -7.81 -21.73 -6.73
N LEU A 31 -6.79 -21.60 -7.60
CA LEU A 31 -7.02 -21.40 -9.03
C LEU A 31 -7.64 -22.63 -9.69
N MET A 32 -7.17 -23.82 -9.37
CA MET A 32 -7.72 -25.09 -9.92
C MET A 32 -9.18 -25.32 -9.52
N GLU A 33 -9.64 -24.82 -8.39
CA GLU A 33 -11.06 -24.88 -8.01
C GLU A 33 -11.96 -24.08 -8.97
N ARG A 34 -11.38 -23.16 -9.70
CA ARG A 34 -12.11 -22.35 -10.70
C ARG A 34 -12.23 -23.02 -12.06
N VAL A 35 -11.65 -24.20 -12.26
CA VAL A 35 -11.85 -24.99 -13.50
C VAL A 35 -13.32 -25.34 -13.66
N GLY A 36 -13.91 -25.02 -14.81
CA GLY A 36 -15.33 -25.20 -15.10
C GLY A 36 -16.25 -24.13 -14.51
N ASP A 37 -15.74 -23.20 -13.72
CA ASP A 37 -16.53 -22.12 -13.12
C ASP A 37 -16.88 -21.05 -14.17
N GLN A 38 -18.20 -20.94 -14.49
CA GLN A 38 -18.72 -20.02 -15.50
C GLN A 38 -19.05 -18.62 -14.94
N HIS A 39 -18.82 -18.38 -13.65
CA HIS A 39 -18.93 -17.03 -13.09
C HIS A 39 -17.87 -16.12 -13.69
N LEU A 40 -18.19 -14.83 -13.86
CA LEU A 40 -17.23 -13.86 -14.38
C LEU A 40 -16.06 -13.71 -13.39
N GLY A 41 -14.86 -14.06 -13.86
CA GLY A 41 -13.63 -13.99 -13.06
C GLY A 41 -12.86 -12.70 -13.27
N LEU A 42 -12.82 -12.23 -14.52
CA LEU A 42 -12.09 -11.01 -14.89
C LEU A 42 -12.89 -10.20 -15.88
N ARG A 43 -12.99 -8.89 -15.65
CA ARG A 43 -13.70 -7.95 -16.51
C ARG A 43 -12.83 -6.77 -16.85
N THR A 44 -12.89 -6.35 -18.12
CA THR A 44 -12.26 -5.10 -18.60
C THR A 44 -13.24 -4.35 -19.51
N ARG A 45 -12.88 -3.15 -19.96
CA ARG A 45 -13.67 -2.44 -20.99
C ARG A 45 -13.67 -3.14 -22.35
N ALA A 46 -12.68 -4.01 -22.63
CA ALA A 46 -12.52 -4.65 -23.92
C ALA A 46 -13.16 -6.04 -23.98
N ARG A 47 -13.10 -6.81 -22.91
CA ARG A 47 -13.56 -8.19 -22.84
C ARG A 47 -13.76 -8.63 -21.40
N ASP A 48 -14.67 -9.55 -21.20
CA ASP A 48 -14.91 -10.29 -19.95
C ASP A 48 -14.45 -11.75 -20.12
N TRP A 49 -13.97 -12.38 -19.02
CA TRP A 49 -13.59 -13.79 -18.93
C TRP A 49 -14.31 -14.44 -17.76
N THR A 50 -14.77 -15.68 -17.95
CA THR A 50 -15.18 -16.56 -16.85
C THR A 50 -13.95 -17.01 -16.06
N TRP A 51 -14.16 -17.50 -14.84
CA TRP A 51 -13.06 -18.09 -14.07
C TRP A 51 -12.43 -19.31 -14.79
N ASP A 52 -13.22 -20.15 -15.47
CA ASP A 52 -12.68 -21.24 -16.29
C ASP A 52 -11.74 -20.70 -17.38
N GLU A 53 -12.14 -19.65 -18.09
CA GLU A 53 -11.27 -19.01 -19.10
C GLU A 53 -10.00 -18.42 -18.46
N VAL A 54 -10.08 -17.76 -17.30
CA VAL A 54 -8.91 -17.23 -16.58
C VAL A 54 -7.92 -18.35 -16.24
N VAL A 55 -8.40 -19.51 -15.79
CA VAL A 55 -7.53 -20.65 -15.47
C VAL A 55 -6.87 -21.21 -16.73
N ARG A 56 -7.62 -21.37 -17.84
CA ARG A 56 -7.07 -21.87 -19.12
C ARG A 56 -6.04 -20.92 -19.72
N GLU A 57 -6.32 -19.63 -19.71
CA GLU A 57 -5.37 -18.60 -20.13
C GLU A 57 -4.09 -18.63 -19.28
N SER A 58 -4.23 -18.83 -17.96
CA SER A 58 -3.09 -18.99 -17.05
C SER A 58 -2.29 -20.26 -17.35
N ALA A 59 -2.97 -21.39 -17.62
CA ALA A 59 -2.31 -22.65 -17.93
C ALA A 59 -1.50 -22.57 -19.24
N ALA A 60 -2.03 -21.93 -20.28
CA ALA A 60 -1.32 -21.73 -21.54
C ALA A 60 -0.04 -20.89 -21.36
N ARG A 61 -0.10 -19.80 -20.56
CA ARG A 61 1.10 -19.00 -20.24
C ARG A 61 2.06 -19.76 -19.33
N GLY A 62 1.55 -20.62 -18.47
CA GLY A 62 2.36 -21.55 -17.67
C GLY A 62 3.17 -22.50 -18.54
N ALA A 63 2.54 -23.12 -19.55
CA ALA A 63 3.20 -24.00 -20.51
C ALA A 63 4.24 -23.23 -21.33
N LEU A 64 3.92 -22.03 -21.79
CA LEU A 64 4.88 -21.13 -22.45
C LEU A 64 6.07 -20.81 -21.53
N ALA A 65 5.82 -20.44 -20.27
CA ALA A 65 6.87 -20.16 -19.30
C ALA A 65 7.79 -21.36 -19.09
N GLN A 66 7.22 -22.57 -18.96
CA GLN A 66 8.00 -23.81 -18.80
C GLN A 66 8.86 -24.11 -20.03
N SER A 67 8.38 -23.86 -21.25
CA SER A 67 9.17 -24.04 -22.48
C SER A 67 10.39 -23.12 -22.54
N LEU A 68 10.31 -21.98 -21.87
CA LEU A 68 11.37 -20.97 -21.78
C LEU A 68 12.24 -21.09 -20.52
N ARG A 69 11.91 -22.01 -19.60
CA ARG A 69 12.62 -22.18 -18.32
C ARG A 69 14.10 -22.58 -18.54
N ARG A 70 14.97 -21.98 -17.72
CA ARG A 70 16.40 -22.31 -17.64
C ARG A 70 16.75 -22.80 -16.22
N PRO A 71 17.91 -23.48 -16.03
CA PRO A 71 18.38 -23.82 -14.68
C PRO A 71 18.52 -22.58 -13.78
N GLY A 72 18.20 -22.74 -12.49
CA GLY A 72 18.25 -21.68 -11.48
C GLY A 72 16.87 -21.23 -10.99
N PRO A 73 16.78 -20.13 -10.25
CA PRO A 73 15.52 -19.59 -9.76
C PRO A 73 14.57 -19.26 -10.91
N PHE A 74 13.36 -19.81 -10.86
CA PHE A 74 12.36 -19.60 -11.92
C PHE A 74 11.56 -18.31 -11.66
N HIS A 75 12.22 -17.16 -11.82
CA HIS A 75 11.63 -15.86 -11.59
C HIS A 75 11.24 -15.17 -12.90
N ILE A 76 10.01 -14.68 -12.93
CA ILE A 76 9.40 -14.01 -14.09
C ILE A 76 9.12 -12.55 -13.68
N GLY A 77 9.87 -11.63 -14.25
CA GLY A 77 9.61 -10.19 -14.08
C GLY A 77 8.37 -9.80 -14.88
N VAL A 78 7.42 -9.11 -14.25
CA VAL A 78 6.25 -8.56 -14.96
C VAL A 78 6.30 -7.05 -14.89
N LEU A 79 6.50 -6.42 -16.05
CA LEU A 79 6.54 -4.96 -16.24
C LEU A 79 5.37 -4.53 -17.12
N LEU A 80 4.19 -4.51 -16.54
CA LEU A 80 2.92 -4.15 -17.18
C LEU A 80 2.12 -3.20 -16.28
N GLU A 81 1.25 -2.41 -16.87
CA GLU A 81 0.13 -1.81 -16.15
C GLU A 81 -0.87 -2.92 -15.76
N ASN A 82 -1.96 -2.57 -15.09
CA ASN A 82 -3.01 -3.55 -14.80
C ASN A 82 -3.69 -4.01 -16.09
N THR A 83 -3.25 -5.12 -16.61
CA THR A 83 -3.79 -5.76 -17.82
C THR A 83 -4.22 -7.20 -17.53
N PRO A 84 -5.09 -7.82 -18.33
CA PRO A 84 -5.43 -9.24 -18.19
C PRO A 84 -4.19 -10.14 -18.18
N GLU A 85 -3.16 -9.78 -18.95
CA GLU A 85 -1.91 -10.52 -19.01
C GLU A 85 -1.22 -10.61 -17.64
N PHE A 86 -1.25 -9.52 -16.84
CA PHE A 86 -0.70 -9.57 -15.49
C PHE A 86 -1.40 -10.67 -14.65
N VAL A 87 -2.74 -10.74 -14.71
CA VAL A 87 -3.54 -11.75 -13.99
C VAL A 87 -3.23 -13.16 -14.48
N PHE A 88 -3.15 -13.36 -15.81
CA PHE A 88 -2.85 -14.67 -16.38
C PHE A 88 -1.43 -15.15 -16.04
N TRP A 89 -0.44 -14.26 -16.02
CA TRP A 89 0.92 -14.60 -15.60
C TRP A 89 1.05 -14.85 -14.10
N LEU A 90 0.21 -14.24 -13.25
CA LEU A 90 0.08 -14.64 -11.84
C LEU A 90 -0.41 -16.08 -11.74
N GLY A 91 -1.48 -16.41 -12.45
CA GLY A 91 -2.01 -17.78 -12.49
C GLY A 91 -1.01 -18.79 -13.06
N ALA A 92 -0.31 -18.43 -14.14
CA ALA A 92 0.77 -19.23 -14.72
C ALA A 92 1.86 -19.57 -13.69
N ALA A 93 2.30 -18.57 -12.96
CA ALA A 93 3.30 -18.76 -11.91
C ALA A 93 2.80 -19.65 -10.77
N ALA A 94 1.54 -19.47 -10.36
CA ALA A 94 0.93 -20.33 -9.34
C ALA A 94 0.94 -21.80 -9.74
N LEU A 95 0.53 -22.12 -10.99
CA LEU A 95 0.43 -23.49 -11.50
C LEU A 95 1.80 -24.14 -11.71
N THR A 96 2.83 -23.38 -12.05
CA THR A 96 4.13 -23.91 -12.50
C THR A 96 5.24 -23.82 -11.45
N GLY A 97 4.98 -23.24 -10.28
CA GLY A 97 6.01 -22.97 -9.26
C GLY A 97 6.98 -21.85 -9.64
N ALA A 98 6.69 -21.06 -10.66
CA ALA A 98 7.43 -19.84 -10.95
C ALA A 98 7.14 -18.75 -9.90
N THR A 99 8.07 -17.79 -9.79
CA THR A 99 7.90 -16.63 -8.92
C THR A 99 7.67 -15.38 -9.75
N VAL A 100 6.56 -14.68 -9.53
CA VAL A 100 6.35 -13.38 -10.16
C VAL A 100 7.11 -12.30 -9.39
N VAL A 101 7.86 -11.51 -10.13
CA VAL A 101 8.49 -10.29 -9.65
C VAL A 101 7.74 -9.09 -10.24
N GLY A 102 6.99 -8.40 -9.41
CA GLY A 102 6.31 -7.18 -9.81
C GLY A 102 7.32 -6.04 -10.02
N ILE A 103 7.67 -5.75 -11.27
CA ILE A 103 8.60 -4.66 -11.59
C ILE A 103 7.83 -3.34 -11.56
N ASN A 104 8.33 -2.39 -10.77
CA ASN A 104 7.69 -1.09 -10.63
C ASN A 104 7.89 -0.22 -11.89
N PRO A 105 6.83 0.09 -12.67
CA PRO A 105 6.93 0.85 -13.92
C PRO A 105 7.31 2.33 -13.74
N THR A 106 7.37 2.84 -12.51
CA THR A 106 7.80 4.21 -12.23
C THR A 106 9.33 4.33 -12.05
N ARG A 107 10.03 3.22 -11.82
CA ARG A 107 11.49 3.17 -11.75
C ARG A 107 12.13 3.47 -13.10
N ARG A 108 13.36 3.97 -13.08
CA ARG A 108 14.13 4.37 -14.27
C ARG A 108 15.61 4.07 -14.11
N GLY A 109 16.29 3.91 -15.24
CA GLY A 109 17.74 3.87 -15.33
C GLY A 109 18.38 2.85 -14.40
N ARG A 110 19.44 3.24 -13.69
CA ARG A 110 20.22 2.35 -12.81
C ARG A 110 19.45 1.71 -11.67
N GLU A 111 18.42 2.38 -11.14
CA GLU A 111 17.59 1.76 -10.10
C GLU A 111 16.78 0.59 -10.65
N LEU A 112 16.17 0.75 -11.82
CA LEU A 112 15.41 -0.31 -12.48
C LEU A 112 16.32 -1.48 -12.88
N GLU A 113 17.49 -1.18 -13.44
CA GLU A 113 18.51 -2.18 -13.78
C GLU A 113 18.92 -3.00 -12.54
N ALA A 114 19.25 -2.30 -11.45
CA ALA A 114 19.70 -2.95 -10.22
C ALA A 114 18.59 -3.84 -9.61
N GLU A 115 17.33 -3.39 -9.59
CA GLU A 115 16.21 -4.18 -9.08
C GLU A 115 15.99 -5.46 -9.89
N VAL A 116 15.98 -5.37 -11.23
CA VAL A 116 15.75 -6.53 -12.12
C VAL A 116 16.89 -7.55 -11.99
N ARG A 117 18.13 -7.08 -11.97
CA ARG A 117 19.31 -7.97 -11.81
C ARG A 117 19.36 -8.65 -10.46
N TYR A 118 18.99 -7.92 -9.40
CA TYR A 118 19.04 -8.42 -8.04
C TYR A 118 18.15 -9.66 -7.80
N VAL A 119 17.01 -9.72 -8.48
CA VAL A 119 16.04 -10.81 -8.29
C VAL A 119 16.14 -11.96 -9.30
N ASP A 120 17.23 -12.04 -10.07
CA ASP A 120 17.53 -13.16 -10.99
C ASP A 120 16.38 -13.52 -11.94
N CYS A 121 15.69 -12.55 -12.52
CA CYS A 121 14.67 -12.83 -13.51
C CYS A 121 15.23 -13.64 -14.69
N GLN A 122 14.56 -14.75 -15.05
CA GLN A 122 14.87 -15.52 -16.25
C GLN A 122 14.12 -15.01 -17.48
N LEU A 123 12.95 -14.42 -17.27
CA LEU A 123 12.05 -13.86 -18.26
C LEU A 123 11.54 -12.50 -17.80
N ILE A 124 11.26 -11.63 -18.74
CA ILE A 124 10.50 -10.39 -18.49
C ILE A 124 9.28 -10.38 -19.40
N VAL A 125 8.11 -10.37 -18.82
CA VAL A 125 6.82 -10.17 -19.49
C VAL A 125 6.53 -8.68 -19.53
N THR A 126 6.37 -8.12 -20.72
CA THR A 126 6.21 -6.67 -20.91
C THR A 126 5.49 -6.36 -22.23
N ASP A 127 5.11 -5.10 -22.40
CA ASP A 127 4.62 -4.52 -23.64
C ASP A 127 5.71 -3.63 -24.29
N HIS A 128 5.44 -3.05 -25.45
CA HIS A 128 6.37 -2.12 -26.11
C HIS A 128 6.72 -0.93 -25.20
N LYS A 129 5.73 -0.38 -24.50
CA LYS A 129 5.94 0.74 -23.57
C LYS A 129 6.86 0.38 -22.40
N GLY A 130 6.70 -0.83 -21.86
CA GLY A 130 7.58 -1.35 -20.82
C GLY A 130 8.99 -1.66 -21.38
N ARG A 131 9.07 -2.24 -22.59
CA ARG A 131 10.33 -2.55 -23.24
C ARG A 131 11.18 -1.29 -23.52
N GLU A 132 10.55 -0.19 -23.90
CA GLU A 132 11.22 1.11 -24.07
C GLU A 132 11.87 1.60 -22.77
N LYS A 133 11.24 1.40 -21.62
CA LYS A 133 11.81 1.75 -20.30
C LYS A 133 13.05 0.95 -19.94
N LEU A 134 13.15 -0.27 -20.48
CA LEU A 134 14.28 -1.18 -20.28
C LEU A 134 15.39 -0.99 -21.34
N ALA A 135 15.17 -0.13 -22.34
CA ALA A 135 16.14 0.10 -23.41
C ALA A 135 17.45 0.67 -22.86
N GLY A 136 18.58 0.09 -23.28
CA GLY A 136 19.92 0.52 -22.86
C GLY A 136 20.34 0.09 -21.45
N LEU A 137 19.49 -0.66 -20.71
CA LEU A 137 19.83 -1.22 -19.41
C LEU A 137 20.49 -2.61 -19.59
N ASP A 138 21.54 -2.87 -18.80
CA ASP A 138 22.14 -4.21 -18.72
C ASP A 138 21.40 -5.07 -17.71
N LEU A 139 20.39 -5.81 -18.16
CA LEU A 139 19.58 -6.69 -17.30
C LEU A 139 20.17 -8.11 -17.18
N GLY A 140 21.26 -8.41 -17.88
CA GLY A 140 21.81 -9.76 -17.99
C GLY A 140 20.94 -10.72 -18.79
N LEU A 141 19.99 -10.21 -19.59
CA LEU A 141 19.04 -10.96 -20.40
C LEU A 141 19.23 -10.69 -21.88
N THR A 142 19.10 -11.73 -22.70
CA THR A 142 19.07 -11.64 -24.16
C THR A 142 17.64 -11.33 -24.65
N ASP A 143 17.49 -10.86 -25.89
CA ASP A 143 16.20 -10.43 -26.43
C ASP A 143 15.14 -11.53 -26.45
N ASP A 144 15.55 -12.80 -26.59
CA ASP A 144 14.65 -13.96 -26.50
C ASP A 144 14.06 -14.21 -25.09
N ARG A 145 14.48 -13.43 -24.11
CA ARG A 145 13.98 -13.50 -22.72
C ARG A 145 12.90 -12.46 -22.41
N PHE A 146 12.50 -11.67 -23.40
CA PHE A 146 11.40 -10.74 -23.29
C PHE A 146 10.16 -11.29 -23.98
N VAL A 147 9.10 -11.53 -23.20
CA VAL A 147 7.79 -11.94 -23.69
C VAL A 147 6.97 -10.69 -23.94
N MET A 148 6.81 -10.32 -25.21
CA MET A 148 6.11 -9.11 -25.64
C MET A 148 4.62 -9.41 -25.80
N VAL A 149 3.80 -9.00 -24.82
CA VAL A 149 2.36 -9.36 -24.77
C VAL A 149 1.51 -8.63 -25.81
N ASP A 150 2.01 -7.56 -26.39
CA ASP A 150 1.38 -6.77 -27.46
C ASP A 150 2.00 -7.01 -28.85
N ALA A 151 2.88 -8.02 -29.00
CA ALA A 151 3.39 -8.43 -30.30
C ALA A 151 2.33 -9.21 -31.09
N ASP A 152 2.24 -9.00 -32.40
CA ASP A 152 1.29 -9.68 -33.28
C ASP A 152 1.31 -11.21 -33.17
N SER A 153 2.50 -11.79 -32.92
CA SER A 153 2.70 -13.23 -32.76
C SER A 153 2.29 -13.78 -31.39
N TYR A 154 2.12 -12.93 -30.37
CA TYR A 154 1.97 -13.37 -28.99
C TYR A 154 0.79 -14.32 -28.77
N ILE A 155 -0.39 -13.94 -29.24
CA ILE A 155 -1.59 -14.75 -29.07
C ILE A 155 -1.46 -16.10 -29.77
N ASN A 156 -0.83 -16.16 -30.94
CA ASN A 156 -0.56 -17.42 -31.63
C ASN A 156 0.42 -18.28 -30.82
N THR A 157 1.50 -17.68 -30.31
CA THR A 157 2.45 -18.39 -29.45
C THR A 157 1.79 -18.96 -28.20
N VAL A 158 0.92 -18.19 -27.51
CA VAL A 158 0.16 -18.70 -26.35
C VAL A 158 -0.78 -19.81 -26.76
N SER A 159 -1.47 -19.71 -27.91
CA SER A 159 -2.40 -20.72 -28.40
C SER A 159 -1.70 -22.05 -28.73
N GLU A 160 -0.47 -22.02 -29.24
CA GLU A 160 0.37 -23.21 -29.47
C GLU A 160 0.74 -23.93 -28.16
N HIS A 161 0.69 -23.23 -27.03
CA HIS A 161 0.94 -23.77 -25.69
C HIS A 161 -0.35 -24.07 -24.91
N ALA A 162 -1.52 -24.02 -25.57
CA ALA A 162 -2.79 -24.37 -24.93
C ALA A 162 -2.76 -25.80 -24.35
N THR A 163 -3.10 -25.92 -23.07
CA THR A 163 -3.07 -27.20 -22.37
C THR A 163 -4.18 -27.24 -21.31
N GLU A 164 -4.56 -28.44 -20.89
CA GLU A 164 -5.45 -28.58 -19.74
C GLU A 164 -4.73 -28.07 -18.47
N PRO A 165 -5.44 -27.30 -17.63
CA PRO A 165 -4.89 -26.80 -16.39
C PRO A 165 -4.39 -27.91 -15.47
N SER A 166 -3.19 -27.78 -14.95
CA SER A 166 -2.61 -28.70 -13.98
C SER A 166 -1.62 -27.98 -13.07
N VAL A 167 -1.39 -28.52 -11.89
CA VAL A 167 -0.40 -28.02 -10.94
C VAL A 167 0.86 -28.84 -11.06
N ALA A 168 2.03 -28.21 -11.16
CA ALA A 168 3.31 -28.91 -11.15
C ALA A 168 3.52 -29.69 -9.84
N GLU A 169 4.18 -30.85 -9.91
CA GLU A 169 4.29 -31.79 -8.78
C GLU A 169 5.01 -31.21 -7.56
N ASP A 170 5.94 -30.28 -7.77
CA ASP A 170 6.76 -29.63 -6.74
C ASP A 170 6.11 -28.37 -6.15
N VAL A 171 4.87 -28.03 -6.55
CA VAL A 171 4.15 -26.87 -6.03
C VAL A 171 3.38 -27.20 -4.77
N ASP A 172 3.68 -26.46 -3.72
CA ASP A 172 3.01 -26.52 -2.42
C ASP A 172 2.89 -25.16 -1.75
N ALA A 173 2.40 -25.14 -0.50
CA ALA A 173 2.23 -23.93 0.28
C ALA A 173 3.56 -23.17 0.56
N THR A 174 4.71 -23.84 0.52
CA THR A 174 6.02 -23.25 0.78
C THR A 174 6.68 -22.68 -0.48
N THR A 175 6.15 -23.01 -1.65
CA THR A 175 6.65 -22.54 -2.94
C THR A 175 6.63 -21.01 -3.00
N LEU A 176 7.78 -20.42 -3.30
CA LEU A 176 7.90 -18.97 -3.46
C LEU A 176 7.06 -18.51 -4.65
N PHE A 177 6.13 -17.59 -4.41
CA PHE A 177 5.16 -17.16 -5.42
C PHE A 177 5.39 -15.71 -5.89
N LEU A 178 5.66 -14.80 -4.94
CA LEU A 178 5.89 -13.40 -5.27
C LEU A 178 7.19 -12.90 -4.64
N LEU A 179 7.87 -11.99 -5.34
CA LEU A 179 8.85 -11.07 -4.79
C LEU A 179 8.31 -9.65 -4.92
N LEU A 180 7.98 -9.05 -3.77
CA LEU A 180 7.43 -7.70 -3.72
C LEU A 180 8.48 -6.71 -3.26
N PHE A 181 8.78 -5.72 -4.07
CA PHE A 181 9.69 -4.65 -3.69
C PHE A 181 9.05 -3.68 -2.70
N THR A 182 9.75 -3.43 -1.61
CA THR A 182 9.43 -2.37 -0.64
C THR A 182 10.52 -1.31 -0.64
N SER A 183 10.13 -0.05 -0.45
CA SER A 183 11.09 1.05 -0.30
C SER A 183 11.85 0.88 1.00
N GLY A 184 13.11 0.46 0.90
CA GLY A 184 14.00 0.38 2.06
C GLY A 184 14.38 1.77 2.58
N THR A 185 14.46 1.94 3.89
CA THR A 185 15.00 3.16 4.53
C THR A 185 16.48 3.38 4.25
N THR A 186 17.20 2.35 3.80
CA THR A 186 18.68 2.32 3.63
C THR A 186 19.15 2.48 2.18
N GLY A 187 18.25 2.73 1.21
CA GLY A 187 18.65 3.06 -0.16
C GLY A 187 18.21 2.06 -1.22
N MET A 188 18.56 0.80 -1.15
CA MET A 188 18.12 -0.20 -2.13
C MET A 188 16.78 -0.81 -1.72
N SER A 189 15.89 -1.04 -2.68
CA SER A 189 14.63 -1.75 -2.46
C SER A 189 14.90 -3.17 -1.95
N LYS A 190 14.06 -3.62 -1.01
CA LYS A 190 14.11 -4.98 -0.46
C LYS A 190 13.03 -5.82 -1.14
N ALA A 191 13.37 -7.01 -1.63
CA ALA A 191 12.41 -7.93 -2.24
C ALA A 191 11.86 -8.89 -1.18
N VAL A 192 10.64 -8.63 -0.73
CA VAL A 192 9.93 -9.44 0.28
C VAL A 192 9.51 -10.76 -0.35
N ARG A 193 9.84 -11.87 0.30
CA ARG A 193 9.45 -13.22 -0.11
C ARG A 193 7.99 -13.47 0.31
N CYS A 194 7.19 -13.99 -0.61
CA CYS A 194 5.81 -14.37 -0.34
C CYS A 194 5.53 -15.75 -0.95
N SER A 195 5.37 -16.76 -0.10
CA SER A 195 5.00 -18.11 -0.53
C SER A 195 3.53 -18.18 -0.96
N GLN A 196 3.16 -19.22 -1.70
CA GLN A 196 1.78 -19.49 -2.08
C GLN A 196 0.87 -19.60 -0.86
N GLY A 197 1.29 -20.36 0.15
CA GLY A 197 0.53 -20.54 1.39
C GLY A 197 0.34 -19.26 2.19
N ARG A 198 1.32 -18.34 2.15
CA ARG A 198 1.15 -17.02 2.76
C ARG A 198 0.05 -16.22 2.07
N ILE A 199 0.05 -16.17 0.74
CA ILE A 199 -0.96 -15.44 -0.03
C ILE A 199 -2.35 -16.03 0.21
N THR A 200 -2.47 -17.35 0.24
CA THR A 200 -3.72 -18.05 0.52
C THR A 200 -4.27 -17.73 1.91
N ARG A 201 -3.43 -17.80 2.95
CA ARG A 201 -3.86 -17.42 4.32
C ARG A 201 -4.35 -15.98 4.39
N LEU A 202 -3.65 -15.06 3.72
CA LEU A 202 -4.06 -13.65 3.66
C LEU A 202 -5.38 -13.49 2.90
N ALA A 203 -5.58 -14.21 1.79
CA ALA A 203 -6.81 -14.18 1.00
C ALA A 203 -8.03 -14.50 1.88
N TYR A 204 -8.05 -15.67 2.51
CA TYR A 204 -9.16 -16.06 3.39
C TYR A 204 -9.35 -15.16 4.60
N SER A 205 -8.23 -14.73 5.22
CA SER A 205 -8.29 -13.79 6.35
C SER A 205 -8.90 -12.44 5.95
N ASN A 206 -8.57 -11.95 4.75
CA ASN A 206 -9.08 -10.68 4.25
C ASN A 206 -10.55 -10.79 3.81
N CYS A 207 -10.99 -11.92 3.26
CA CYS A 207 -12.40 -12.17 2.99
C CYS A 207 -13.23 -12.09 4.28
N ALA A 208 -12.81 -12.80 5.32
CA ALA A 208 -13.49 -12.77 6.61
C ALA A 208 -13.45 -11.39 7.30
N LYS A 209 -12.37 -10.62 7.07
CA LYS A 209 -12.17 -9.31 7.70
C LYS A 209 -12.93 -8.19 7.00
N TYR A 210 -13.09 -8.27 5.69
CA TYR A 210 -13.66 -7.23 4.85
C TYR A 210 -14.98 -7.63 4.20
N ASP A 211 -15.58 -8.75 4.60
CA ASP A 211 -16.86 -9.28 4.10
C ASP A 211 -16.87 -9.46 2.56
N ILE A 212 -15.77 -10.00 2.01
CA ILE A 212 -15.68 -10.26 0.56
C ILE A 212 -16.24 -11.65 0.29
N ASP A 213 -17.22 -11.75 -0.61
CA ASP A 213 -17.83 -13.00 -1.03
C ASP A 213 -17.89 -13.15 -2.56
N ARG A 214 -18.55 -14.21 -3.03
CA ARG A 214 -18.63 -14.54 -4.44
C ARG A 214 -19.40 -13.52 -5.27
N ASP A 215 -20.35 -12.84 -4.67
CA ASP A 215 -21.24 -11.90 -5.37
C ASP A 215 -20.59 -10.54 -5.55
N ASP A 216 -19.41 -10.32 -4.95
CA ASP A 216 -18.68 -9.08 -5.07
C ASP A 216 -18.07 -8.87 -6.46
N VAL A 217 -18.09 -7.61 -6.88
CA VAL A 217 -17.33 -7.09 -8.02
C VAL A 217 -16.20 -6.21 -7.47
N CYS A 218 -15.01 -6.79 -7.45
CA CYS A 218 -13.82 -6.20 -6.87
C CYS A 218 -13.12 -5.26 -7.87
N TYR A 219 -13.26 -3.96 -7.70
CA TYR A 219 -12.69 -2.95 -8.59
C TYR A 219 -11.20 -2.75 -8.33
N CYS A 220 -10.37 -3.29 -9.22
CA CYS A 220 -8.92 -3.28 -9.15
C CYS A 220 -8.33 -2.08 -9.90
N CYS A 221 -8.18 -0.96 -9.22
CA CYS A 221 -7.56 0.26 -9.74
C CYS A 221 -6.16 0.53 -9.14
N MET A 222 -5.79 -0.17 -8.06
CA MET A 222 -4.43 -0.11 -7.51
C MET A 222 -3.51 -1.08 -8.27
N PRO A 223 -2.18 -0.78 -8.34
CA PRO A 223 -1.26 -1.56 -9.16
C PRO A 223 -1.09 -3.01 -8.70
N LEU A 224 -1.20 -3.96 -9.62
CA LEU A 224 -1.01 -5.39 -9.38
C LEU A 224 0.43 -5.80 -9.03
N PHE A 225 1.43 -4.94 -9.25
CA PHE A 225 2.79 -5.20 -8.75
C PHE A 225 2.96 -4.91 -7.26
N HIS A 226 1.90 -4.46 -6.58
CA HIS A 226 1.90 -4.11 -5.15
C HIS A 226 0.98 -5.00 -4.32
N GLY A 227 1.37 -5.22 -3.05
CA GLY A 227 0.62 -6.03 -2.09
C GLY A 227 -0.82 -5.55 -1.84
N ASN A 228 -1.11 -4.24 -1.95
CA ASN A 228 -2.48 -3.72 -1.80
C ASN A 228 -3.46 -4.38 -2.79
N ALA A 229 -3.16 -4.34 -4.09
CA ALA A 229 -4.02 -4.97 -5.11
C ALA A 229 -3.96 -6.51 -5.06
N LEU A 230 -2.75 -7.09 -4.86
CA LEU A 230 -2.59 -8.54 -4.87
C LEU A 230 -3.21 -9.22 -3.64
N MET A 231 -2.88 -8.73 -2.44
CA MET A 231 -3.28 -9.36 -1.17
C MET A 231 -4.62 -8.83 -0.66
N GLY A 232 -4.95 -7.58 -0.98
CA GLY A 232 -6.18 -6.93 -0.52
C GLY A 232 -7.36 -7.13 -1.46
N LEU A 233 -7.14 -7.52 -2.73
CA LEU A 233 -8.22 -7.64 -3.71
C LEU A 233 -8.14 -8.90 -4.57
N TRP A 234 -7.06 -9.11 -5.36
CA TRP A 234 -6.98 -10.21 -6.31
C TRP A 234 -7.04 -11.59 -5.66
N ALA A 235 -6.22 -11.83 -4.64
CA ALA A 235 -6.21 -13.13 -3.97
C ALA A 235 -7.50 -13.43 -3.18
N PRO A 236 -8.11 -12.45 -2.44
CA PRO A 236 -9.46 -12.58 -1.90
C PRO A 236 -10.51 -12.91 -2.97
N ALA A 237 -10.55 -12.17 -4.09
CA ALA A 237 -11.50 -12.44 -5.17
C ALA A 237 -11.34 -13.85 -5.75
N LEU A 238 -10.10 -14.28 -6.01
CA LEU A 238 -9.80 -15.64 -6.45
C LEU A 238 -10.32 -16.70 -5.45
N SER A 239 -10.09 -16.50 -4.14
CA SER A 239 -10.47 -17.45 -3.11
C SER A 239 -11.97 -17.65 -2.99
N GLN A 240 -12.76 -16.60 -3.25
CA GLN A 240 -14.23 -16.66 -3.23
C GLN A 240 -14.85 -16.93 -4.61
N GLY A 241 -14.08 -16.77 -5.69
CA GLY A 241 -14.61 -16.79 -7.05
C GLY A 241 -15.41 -15.50 -7.37
N ALA A 242 -15.09 -14.40 -6.70
CA ALA A 242 -15.66 -13.07 -6.97
C ALA A 242 -15.11 -12.49 -8.28
N THR A 243 -15.79 -11.50 -8.85
CA THR A 243 -15.38 -10.85 -10.10
C THR A 243 -14.30 -9.81 -9.85
N VAL A 244 -13.21 -9.83 -10.61
CA VAL A 244 -12.20 -8.77 -10.65
C VAL A 244 -12.49 -7.82 -11.82
N ALA A 245 -12.92 -6.58 -11.54
CA ALA A 245 -13.07 -5.52 -12.53
C ALA A 245 -11.75 -4.74 -12.63
N LEU A 246 -11.01 -4.96 -13.73
CA LEU A 246 -9.63 -4.49 -13.89
C LEU A 246 -9.59 -3.23 -14.75
N VAL A 247 -8.95 -2.18 -14.24
CA VAL A 247 -8.63 -0.96 -14.99
C VAL A 247 -7.12 -0.72 -15.00
N PRO A 248 -6.57 -0.14 -16.07
CA PRO A 248 -5.12 0.02 -16.23
C PRO A 248 -4.45 0.78 -15.09
N LYS A 249 -5.12 1.81 -14.55
CA LYS A 249 -4.64 2.64 -13.45
C LYS A 249 -5.79 3.39 -12.78
N PHE A 250 -5.57 3.84 -11.56
CA PHE A 250 -6.46 4.75 -10.87
C PHE A 250 -6.52 6.13 -11.57
N THR A 251 -7.74 6.66 -11.71
CA THR A 251 -7.99 8.07 -12.05
C THR A 251 -9.17 8.57 -11.23
N ALA A 252 -9.03 9.71 -10.56
CA ALA A 252 -10.10 10.25 -9.72
C ALA A 252 -11.36 10.59 -10.55
N SER A 253 -11.17 11.18 -11.74
CA SER A 253 -12.28 11.54 -12.65
C SER A 253 -13.00 10.34 -13.27
N GLY A 254 -12.32 9.20 -13.43
CA GLY A 254 -12.88 7.96 -13.98
C GLY A 254 -13.52 7.04 -12.95
N PHE A 255 -13.19 7.20 -11.67
CA PHE A 255 -13.54 6.26 -10.61
C PHE A 255 -15.04 5.93 -10.57
N MET A 256 -15.91 6.93 -10.43
CA MET A 256 -17.35 6.69 -10.34
C MET A 256 -17.97 6.18 -11.65
N SER A 257 -17.43 6.58 -12.79
CA SER A 257 -17.84 6.02 -14.09
C SER A 257 -17.53 4.54 -14.19
N ASP A 258 -16.36 4.10 -13.69
CA ASP A 258 -15.96 2.70 -13.69
C ASP A 258 -16.76 1.90 -12.66
N VAL A 259 -16.95 2.43 -11.45
CA VAL A 259 -17.80 1.81 -10.41
C VAL A 259 -19.19 1.49 -10.96
N ARG A 260 -19.84 2.47 -11.60
CA ARG A 260 -21.18 2.28 -12.20
C ARG A 260 -21.16 1.30 -13.38
N TYR A 261 -20.14 1.39 -14.23
CA TYR A 261 -20.03 0.53 -15.42
C TYR A 261 -19.88 -0.95 -15.05
N TYR A 262 -19.00 -1.25 -14.09
CA TYR A 262 -18.76 -2.62 -13.66
C TYR A 262 -19.76 -3.11 -12.63
N GLY A 263 -20.52 -2.22 -11.99
CA GLY A 263 -21.33 -2.55 -10.81
C GLY A 263 -20.46 -2.92 -9.61
N ALA A 264 -19.33 -2.20 -9.44
CA ALA A 264 -18.36 -2.52 -8.41
C ALA A 264 -18.93 -2.39 -7.00
N THR A 265 -18.67 -3.38 -6.15
CA THR A 265 -19.13 -3.42 -4.75
C THR A 265 -18.00 -3.20 -3.75
N TYR A 266 -16.80 -3.64 -4.12
CA TYR A 266 -15.59 -3.57 -3.31
C TYR A 266 -14.43 -2.94 -4.08
N PHE A 267 -13.55 -2.21 -3.40
CA PHE A 267 -12.32 -1.68 -3.99
C PHE A 267 -11.20 -1.55 -2.97
N THR A 268 -9.94 -1.41 -3.46
CA THR A 268 -8.81 -1.06 -2.59
C THR A 268 -8.25 0.31 -2.93
N TYR A 269 -7.70 1.00 -1.91
CA TYR A 269 -7.16 2.35 -2.05
C TYR A 269 -5.90 2.57 -1.20
N VAL A 270 -5.23 3.68 -1.46
CA VAL A 270 -4.24 4.32 -0.57
C VAL A 270 -4.69 5.75 -0.29
N GLY A 271 -4.26 6.32 0.84
CA GLY A 271 -4.74 7.62 1.30
C GLY A 271 -4.67 8.74 0.25
N LYS A 272 -3.57 8.81 -0.52
CA LYS A 272 -3.44 9.82 -1.59
C LYS A 272 -4.50 9.65 -2.71
N ALA A 273 -4.80 8.42 -3.11
CA ALA A 273 -5.84 8.17 -4.11
C ALA A 273 -7.22 8.59 -3.60
N LEU A 274 -7.50 8.33 -2.33
CA LEU A 274 -8.74 8.79 -1.69
C LEU A 274 -8.79 10.32 -1.64
N GLY A 275 -7.69 10.98 -1.29
CA GLY A 275 -7.59 12.45 -1.29
C GLY A 275 -7.85 13.07 -2.66
N TYR A 276 -7.31 12.48 -3.74
CA TYR A 276 -7.62 12.91 -5.10
C TYR A 276 -9.10 12.75 -5.45
N LEU A 277 -9.72 11.66 -5.02
CA LEU A 277 -11.15 11.44 -5.24
C LEU A 277 -11.98 12.48 -4.47
N MET A 278 -11.62 12.82 -3.24
CA MET A 278 -12.30 13.86 -2.45
C MET A 278 -12.10 15.27 -3.02
N SER A 279 -11.04 15.50 -3.79
CA SER A 279 -10.80 16.78 -4.49
C SER A 279 -11.62 16.93 -5.77
N THR A 280 -12.34 15.88 -6.22
CA THR A 280 -13.27 16.00 -7.37
C THR A 280 -14.53 16.75 -6.96
N GLU A 281 -15.13 17.47 -7.94
CA GLU A 281 -16.41 18.12 -7.73
C GLU A 281 -17.47 17.13 -7.26
N GLU A 282 -18.22 17.50 -6.22
CA GLU A 282 -19.31 16.68 -5.69
C GLU A 282 -20.49 16.67 -6.66
N SER A 283 -21.03 15.48 -6.93
CA SER A 283 -22.22 15.29 -7.74
C SER A 283 -23.41 14.91 -6.88
N PRO A 284 -24.62 15.43 -7.17
CA PRO A 284 -25.84 14.95 -6.51
C PRO A 284 -26.06 13.45 -6.65
N ASP A 285 -25.45 12.81 -7.65
CA ASP A 285 -25.56 11.38 -7.93
C ASP A 285 -24.41 10.55 -7.29
N ASP A 286 -23.53 11.14 -6.49
CA ASP A 286 -22.43 10.40 -5.88
C ASP A 286 -22.90 9.20 -5.06
N HIS A 287 -24.03 9.33 -4.37
CA HIS A 287 -24.66 8.25 -3.59
C HIS A 287 -25.35 7.19 -4.47
N VAL A 288 -25.56 7.44 -5.77
CA VAL A 288 -26.16 6.49 -6.72
C VAL A 288 -25.05 5.61 -7.30
N ASN A 289 -24.68 4.59 -6.56
CA ASN A 289 -23.61 3.66 -6.92
C ASN A 289 -23.83 2.30 -6.27
N THR A 290 -22.97 1.32 -6.57
CA THR A 290 -23.04 -0.06 -6.08
C THR A 290 -22.03 -0.37 -5.00
N LEU A 291 -21.13 0.57 -4.64
CA LEU A 291 -20.12 0.35 -3.62
C LEU A 291 -20.76 0.08 -2.26
N THR A 292 -20.34 -0.97 -1.61
CA THR A 292 -20.72 -1.32 -0.25
C THR A 292 -19.57 -1.06 0.71
N HIS A 293 -18.35 -1.37 0.29
CA HIS A 293 -17.18 -1.23 1.15
C HIS A 293 -15.86 -1.11 0.36
N GLY A 294 -14.81 -0.70 1.06
CA GLY A 294 -13.46 -0.62 0.53
C GLY A 294 -12.41 -0.82 1.60
N PHE A 295 -11.24 -1.27 1.21
CA PHE A 295 -10.08 -1.44 2.08
C PHE A 295 -8.92 -0.55 1.65
N GLY A 296 -8.30 0.10 2.61
CA GLY A 296 -7.12 0.91 2.33
C GLY A 296 -6.20 1.15 3.51
N THR A 297 -5.20 1.97 3.25
CA THR A 297 -4.19 2.38 4.24
C THR A 297 -3.87 3.86 4.05
N GLU A 298 -3.50 4.53 5.15
CA GLU A 298 -2.96 5.90 5.13
C GLU A 298 -3.96 7.00 4.71
N ALA A 299 -5.27 6.73 4.77
CA ALA A 299 -6.26 7.77 4.54
C ALA A 299 -6.38 8.70 5.76
N SER A 300 -6.58 10.00 5.48
CA SER A 300 -6.88 10.94 6.55
C SER A 300 -8.28 10.66 7.14
N PRO A 301 -8.50 10.90 8.43
CA PRO A 301 -9.85 10.78 9.01
C PRO A 301 -10.90 11.64 8.28
N GLY A 302 -10.50 12.83 7.81
CA GLY A 302 -11.36 13.75 7.05
C GLY A 302 -11.78 13.16 5.70
N ASP A 303 -10.82 12.66 4.89
CA ASP A 303 -11.11 12.04 3.59
C ASP A 303 -12.02 10.81 3.74
N LYS A 304 -11.81 10.00 4.79
CA LYS A 304 -12.67 8.85 5.08
C LYS A 304 -14.10 9.27 5.39
N ALA A 305 -14.28 10.24 6.27
CA ALA A 305 -15.59 10.73 6.66
C ALA A 305 -16.33 11.31 5.44
N GLU A 306 -15.64 12.08 4.62
CA GLU A 306 -16.18 12.68 3.41
C GLU A 306 -16.55 11.64 2.35
N PHE A 307 -15.70 10.61 2.16
CA PHE A 307 -16.01 9.50 1.26
C PHE A 307 -17.30 8.77 1.67
N VAL A 308 -17.41 8.42 2.96
CA VAL A 308 -18.61 7.76 3.50
C VAL A 308 -19.84 8.62 3.31
N ARG A 309 -19.74 9.94 3.53
CA ARG A 309 -20.83 10.89 3.32
C ARG A 309 -21.28 10.94 1.85
N ARG A 310 -20.32 11.04 0.88
CA ARG A 310 -20.61 11.18 -0.54
C ARG A 310 -21.10 9.89 -1.18
N PHE A 311 -20.44 8.77 -0.92
CA PHE A 311 -20.65 7.51 -1.65
C PHE A 311 -21.43 6.45 -0.87
N ALA A 312 -21.74 6.68 0.40
CA ALA A 312 -22.48 5.79 1.29
C ALA A 312 -21.83 4.38 1.46
N ALA A 313 -20.54 4.24 1.16
CA ALA A 313 -19.80 2.99 1.26
C ALA A 313 -18.87 2.98 2.48
N LYS A 314 -18.78 1.85 3.18
CA LYS A 314 -17.94 1.68 4.37
C LYS A 314 -16.46 1.56 3.98
N LEU A 315 -15.57 2.24 4.68
CA LEU A 315 -14.14 2.11 4.50
C LEU A 315 -13.48 1.40 5.69
N TYR A 316 -12.78 0.32 5.38
CA TYR A 316 -11.90 -0.37 6.32
C TYR A 316 -10.48 0.20 6.19
N GLU A 317 -9.98 0.75 7.27
CA GLU A 317 -8.58 1.17 7.37
C GLU A 317 -7.84 0.13 8.18
N ALA A 318 -6.75 -0.42 7.66
CA ALA A 318 -5.99 -1.40 8.40
C ALA A 318 -4.50 -1.11 8.35
N TYR A 319 -3.83 -1.50 9.41
CA TYR A 319 -2.39 -1.57 9.45
C TYR A 319 -1.91 -2.91 8.88
N GLY A 320 -0.90 -2.86 8.03
CA GLY A 320 -0.25 -4.04 7.48
C GLY A 320 1.01 -3.67 6.72
N SER A 321 1.90 -4.64 6.60
CA SER A 321 3.12 -4.51 5.81
C SER A 321 3.24 -5.66 4.81
N SER A 322 4.01 -5.45 3.75
CA SER A 322 4.32 -6.53 2.79
C SER A 322 5.04 -7.71 3.46
N GLU A 323 5.67 -7.49 4.59
CA GLU A 323 6.34 -8.50 5.41
C GLU A 323 5.38 -9.41 6.17
N GLY A 324 4.15 -8.95 6.47
CA GLY A 324 3.06 -9.76 7.02
C GLY A 324 3.12 -10.07 8.51
N ALA A 325 3.86 -9.30 9.29
CA ALA A 325 3.89 -9.37 10.75
C ALA A 325 3.34 -8.08 11.39
N GLY A 326 2.97 -8.11 12.67
CA GLY A 326 2.42 -6.97 13.38
C GLY A 326 0.96 -6.68 13.01
N SER A 327 0.09 -7.69 13.00
CA SER A 327 -1.30 -7.53 12.59
C SER A 327 -2.17 -6.84 13.66
N VAL A 328 -3.18 -6.10 13.18
CA VAL A 328 -4.17 -5.37 13.98
C VAL A 328 -5.57 -5.92 13.71
N LYS A 329 -6.33 -6.15 14.77
CA LYS A 329 -7.74 -6.53 14.68
C LYS A 329 -8.58 -5.25 14.55
N LEU A 330 -9.40 -5.17 13.51
CA LEU A 330 -10.38 -4.10 13.38
C LEU A 330 -11.40 -4.17 14.52
N ASP A 331 -11.76 -3.02 15.03
CA ASP A 331 -12.78 -2.86 16.07
C ASP A 331 -13.78 -1.79 15.59
N PRO A 332 -15.08 -2.13 15.46
CA PRO A 332 -16.09 -1.17 15.01
C PRO A 332 -16.21 0.05 15.91
N ASP A 333 -15.88 -0.11 17.21
CA ASP A 333 -15.95 0.94 18.22
C ASP A 333 -14.64 1.72 18.36
N ALA A 334 -13.67 1.51 17.44
CA ALA A 334 -12.39 2.20 17.48
C ALA A 334 -12.56 3.72 17.35
N PRO A 335 -11.95 4.51 18.24
CA PRO A 335 -11.95 5.97 18.12
C PRO A 335 -11.30 6.43 16.81
N ALA A 336 -11.63 7.65 16.40
CA ALA A 336 -11.01 8.26 15.23
C ALA A 336 -9.47 8.27 15.37
N GLY A 337 -8.76 7.82 14.32
CA GLY A 337 -7.30 7.71 14.31
C GLY A 337 -6.73 6.42 14.89
N ALA A 338 -7.51 5.61 15.60
CA ALA A 338 -7.08 4.29 16.04
C ALA A 338 -7.05 3.29 14.87
N LEU A 339 -6.04 2.43 14.84
CA LEU A 339 -5.95 1.33 13.88
C LEU A 339 -6.87 0.14 14.24
N GLY A 340 -7.33 0.09 15.47
CA GLY A 340 -8.04 -1.03 16.08
C GLY A 340 -7.34 -1.53 17.34
N ARG A 341 -7.34 -2.84 17.59
CA ARG A 341 -6.64 -3.44 18.73
C ARG A 341 -5.49 -4.34 18.27
N PRO A 342 -4.42 -4.55 19.07
CA PRO A 342 -3.45 -5.60 18.80
C PRO A 342 -4.18 -6.92 18.49
N ALA A 343 -3.80 -7.61 17.42
CA ALA A 343 -4.50 -8.83 16.98
C ALA A 343 -4.41 -9.97 18.02
N ASN A 344 -3.35 -9.97 18.82
CA ASN A 344 -3.10 -10.92 19.91
C ASN A 344 -2.07 -10.32 20.88
N GLU A 345 -1.79 -11.03 21.97
CA GLU A 345 -0.86 -10.63 23.03
C GLU A 345 0.62 -10.51 22.61
N ASN A 346 0.98 -11.02 21.43
CA ASN A 346 2.35 -10.92 20.93
C ASN A 346 2.61 -9.59 20.20
N VAL A 347 1.56 -8.86 19.80
CA VAL A 347 1.70 -7.54 19.17
C VAL A 347 1.66 -6.48 20.27
N VAL A 348 2.82 -5.91 20.54
CA VAL A 348 3.02 -4.95 21.65
C VAL A 348 3.86 -3.76 21.20
N ILE A 349 3.80 -2.68 21.98
CA ILE A 349 4.67 -1.52 21.83
C ILE A 349 5.78 -1.62 22.86
N VAL A 350 7.04 -1.52 22.41
CA VAL A 350 8.20 -1.62 23.29
C VAL A 350 9.14 -0.43 23.11
N ASP A 351 9.79 -0.06 24.18
CA ASP A 351 10.96 0.83 24.12
C ASP A 351 12.14 0.05 23.54
N PRO A 352 12.72 0.46 22.41
CA PRO A 352 13.78 -0.28 21.73
C PRO A 352 15.12 -0.31 22.49
N GLU A 353 15.31 0.56 23.51
CA GLU A 353 16.54 0.60 24.33
C GLU A 353 16.43 -0.35 25.53
N THR A 354 15.28 -0.31 26.21
CA THR A 354 15.07 -1.11 27.43
C THR A 354 14.46 -2.48 27.17
N LEU A 355 13.85 -2.69 25.97
CA LEU A 355 13.08 -3.88 25.59
C LEU A 355 11.85 -4.14 26.48
N GLN A 356 11.42 -3.13 27.25
CA GLN A 356 10.22 -3.20 28.07
C GLN A 356 9.00 -2.72 27.28
N GLU A 357 7.82 -3.28 27.59
CA GLU A 357 6.57 -2.78 27.06
C GLU A 357 6.32 -1.35 27.57
N CYS A 358 5.98 -0.46 26.64
CA CYS A 358 5.62 0.91 26.96
C CYS A 358 4.34 0.97 27.80
N PRO A 359 4.23 1.89 28.78
CA PRO A 359 2.97 2.12 29.49
C PRO A 359 1.87 2.61 28.52
N ARG A 360 0.64 2.51 28.97
CA ARG A 360 -0.50 3.00 28.19
C ARG A 360 -0.41 4.51 27.98
N ALA A 361 -0.78 4.94 26.78
CA ALA A 361 -0.90 6.35 26.48
C ALA A 361 -2.10 6.96 27.21
N VAL A 362 -1.87 8.07 27.86
CA VAL A 362 -2.94 8.91 28.42
C VAL A 362 -3.29 9.96 27.39
N LEU A 363 -4.58 10.04 27.04
CA LEU A 363 -5.08 11.01 26.06
C LEU A 363 -5.78 12.15 26.77
N ASP A 364 -5.60 13.39 26.29
CA ASP A 364 -6.38 14.54 26.73
C ASP A 364 -7.79 14.55 26.11
N GLU A 365 -8.58 15.57 26.41
CA GLU A 365 -9.94 15.74 25.88
C GLU A 365 -10.01 15.92 24.35
N HIS A 366 -8.86 16.22 23.71
CA HIS A 366 -8.73 16.38 22.26
C HIS A 366 -8.12 15.14 21.58
N GLY A 367 -7.76 14.11 22.39
CA GLY A 367 -7.14 12.89 21.89
C GLY A 367 -5.61 12.97 21.71
N HIS A 368 -4.95 13.99 22.26
CA HIS A 368 -3.49 14.09 22.24
C HIS A 368 -2.86 13.25 23.35
N VAL A 369 -1.72 12.63 23.05
CA VAL A 369 -0.94 11.87 24.04
C VAL A 369 -0.23 12.83 24.98
N VAL A 370 -0.53 12.79 26.27
CA VAL A 370 0.09 13.66 27.29
C VAL A 370 1.37 13.09 27.91
N ASN A 371 1.66 11.79 27.65
CA ASN A 371 2.87 11.10 28.10
C ASN A 371 3.67 10.46 26.94
N PRO A 372 3.95 11.19 25.83
CA PRO A 372 4.51 10.60 24.60
C PRO A 372 5.89 9.98 24.81
N ASP A 373 6.74 10.56 25.66
CA ASP A 373 8.13 10.13 25.87
C ASP A 373 8.25 8.69 26.43
N VAL A 374 7.22 8.20 27.07
CA VAL A 374 7.20 6.85 27.67
C VAL A 374 6.20 5.92 27.00
N ALA A 375 5.12 6.45 26.42
CA ALA A 375 4.04 5.64 25.86
C ALA A 375 4.27 5.26 24.39
N ILE A 376 5.05 6.06 23.64
CA ILE A 376 5.35 5.78 22.23
C ILE A 376 6.62 4.94 22.13
N GLY A 377 6.52 3.80 21.43
CA GLY A 377 7.63 2.88 21.21
C GLY A 377 7.51 2.21 19.84
N GLU A 378 8.42 1.27 19.57
CA GLU A 378 8.39 0.49 18.34
C GLU A 378 7.37 -0.65 18.46
N MET A 379 6.50 -0.78 17.46
CA MET A 379 5.57 -1.91 17.38
C MET A 379 6.36 -3.17 17.03
N ILE A 380 6.19 -4.22 17.81
CA ILE A 380 6.80 -5.51 17.56
C ILE A 380 5.75 -6.63 17.56
N ASP A 381 6.14 -7.75 16.98
CA ASP A 381 5.38 -8.99 17.08
C ASP A 381 6.31 -10.09 17.65
N LYS A 382 6.09 -10.47 18.91
CA LYS A 382 6.92 -11.46 19.61
C LYS A 382 6.91 -12.84 18.94
N ALA A 383 5.83 -13.18 18.20
CA ALA A 383 5.70 -14.41 17.42
C ALA A 383 5.89 -14.19 15.91
N GLY A 384 6.15 -12.96 15.49
CA GLY A 384 6.20 -12.55 14.07
C GLY A 384 7.36 -13.14 13.29
N ALA A 385 8.46 -13.48 13.96
CA ALA A 385 9.63 -14.09 13.34
C ALA A 385 9.31 -15.38 12.58
N ALA A 386 8.39 -16.20 13.08
CA ALA A 386 7.97 -17.46 12.45
C ALA A 386 7.05 -17.23 11.21
N ARG A 387 6.47 -16.04 11.05
CA ARG A 387 5.59 -15.66 9.94
C ARG A 387 6.28 -14.86 8.85
N PHE A 388 7.41 -14.25 9.17
CA PHE A 388 8.21 -13.47 8.23
C PHE A 388 9.07 -14.39 7.37
N GLU A 389 8.82 -14.42 6.07
CA GLU A 389 9.52 -15.28 5.11
C GLU A 389 10.85 -14.69 4.61
N GLY A 390 11.24 -13.54 5.14
CA GLY A 390 12.50 -12.87 4.84
C GLY A 390 12.51 -12.04 3.58
N TYR A 391 13.68 -11.53 3.27
CA TYR A 391 13.99 -10.83 2.03
C TYR A 391 14.86 -11.70 1.13
N TYR A 392 14.66 -11.62 -0.18
CA TYR A 392 15.45 -12.36 -1.14
C TYR A 392 16.90 -11.85 -1.12
N LYS A 393 17.88 -12.76 -0.96
CA LYS A 393 19.33 -12.45 -0.92
C LYS A 393 19.74 -11.29 0.01
N ASN A 394 19.02 -11.04 1.10
CA ASN A 394 19.33 -9.92 2.00
C ASN A 394 19.22 -10.32 3.48
N GLU A 395 20.15 -11.14 3.93
CA GLU A 395 20.20 -11.64 5.31
C GLU A 395 20.42 -10.50 6.33
N SER A 396 21.18 -9.47 5.96
CA SER A 396 21.38 -8.31 6.85
C SER A 396 20.08 -7.58 7.14
N ALA A 397 19.25 -7.37 6.12
CA ALA A 397 17.93 -6.76 6.30
C ALA A 397 16.97 -7.67 7.08
N VAL A 398 17.09 -8.99 6.94
CA VAL A 398 16.34 -9.94 7.78
C VAL A 398 16.77 -9.81 9.24
N ALA A 399 18.08 -9.75 9.51
CA ALA A 399 18.62 -9.58 10.87
C ALA A 399 18.20 -8.25 11.52
N GLU A 400 18.04 -7.18 10.74
CA GLU A 400 17.48 -5.90 11.23
C GLU A 400 16.03 -6.05 11.71
N ARG A 401 15.23 -6.91 11.04
CA ARG A 401 13.82 -7.16 11.37
C ARG A 401 13.64 -8.19 12.46
N ILE A 402 14.56 -9.15 12.60
CA ILE A 402 14.51 -10.20 13.61
C ILE A 402 15.59 -9.92 14.65
N ARG A 403 15.17 -9.32 15.78
CA ARG A 403 16.05 -9.04 16.93
C ARG A 403 15.45 -9.65 18.18
N HIS A 404 16.25 -10.24 19.02
CA HIS A 404 15.83 -10.91 20.27
C HIS A 404 14.75 -12.00 20.07
N GLY A 405 14.70 -12.62 18.87
CA GLY A 405 13.66 -13.58 18.49
C GLY A 405 12.31 -12.97 18.14
N TRP A 406 12.16 -11.64 18.16
CA TRP A 406 10.95 -10.89 17.83
C TRP A 406 11.05 -10.26 16.45
N TYR A 407 9.89 -10.06 15.81
CA TYR A 407 9.81 -9.26 14.59
C TYR A 407 9.61 -7.78 14.93
N TRP A 408 10.49 -6.94 14.41
CA TRP A 408 10.48 -5.49 14.58
C TRP A 408 9.95 -4.84 13.32
N THR A 409 8.82 -4.14 13.44
CA THR A 409 8.14 -3.55 12.28
C THR A 409 8.87 -2.31 11.73
N GLY A 410 9.64 -1.61 12.55
CA GLY A 410 10.21 -0.31 12.24
C GLY A 410 9.17 0.82 12.29
N ASP A 411 7.95 0.50 12.71
CA ASP A 411 6.85 1.44 12.87
C ASP A 411 6.67 1.76 14.35
N LEU A 412 6.40 3.03 14.65
CA LEU A 412 6.14 3.51 16.00
C LEU A 412 4.65 3.57 16.25
N GLY A 413 4.26 3.34 17.49
CA GLY A 413 2.87 3.38 17.90
C GLY A 413 2.72 3.54 19.41
N TYR A 414 1.48 3.62 19.83
CA TYR A 414 1.10 3.59 21.24
C TYR A 414 -0.24 2.87 21.40
N VAL A 415 -0.50 2.42 22.63
CA VAL A 415 -1.79 1.81 22.99
C VAL A 415 -2.37 2.62 24.11
N ASP A 416 -3.62 3.09 23.95
CA ASP A 416 -4.31 3.87 24.96
C ASP A 416 -4.82 3.03 26.15
N GLU A 417 -5.40 3.66 27.16
CA GLU A 417 -5.94 2.99 28.35
C GLU A 417 -7.10 2.03 28.00
N ALA A 418 -7.84 2.31 26.93
CA ALA A 418 -8.92 1.45 26.44
C ALA A 418 -8.41 0.25 25.61
N GLY A 419 -7.10 0.21 25.30
CA GLY A 419 -6.45 -0.87 24.57
C GLY A 419 -6.49 -0.72 23.05
N PHE A 420 -6.83 0.46 22.53
CA PHE A 420 -6.72 0.76 21.10
C PHE A 420 -5.29 1.12 20.72
N LEU A 421 -4.86 0.60 19.56
CA LEU A 421 -3.56 0.84 18.98
C LEU A 421 -3.60 1.99 17.99
N TYR A 422 -2.64 2.89 18.09
CA TYR A 422 -2.46 4.03 17.20
C TYR A 422 -1.10 3.98 16.52
N PHE A 423 -1.05 4.43 15.28
CA PHE A 423 0.18 4.58 14.53
C PHE A 423 0.80 5.96 14.79
N ALA A 424 2.06 6.00 15.20
CA ALA A 424 2.78 7.25 15.51
C ALA A 424 3.86 7.60 14.48
N GLY A 425 3.90 6.89 13.33
CA GLY A 425 4.88 7.12 12.28
C GLY A 425 5.94 6.03 12.17
N ARG A 426 6.93 6.23 11.30
CA ARG A 426 8.08 5.33 11.17
C ARG A 426 9.27 5.86 11.94
N LYS A 427 10.12 4.96 12.41
CA LYS A 427 11.34 5.34 13.13
C LYS A 427 12.24 6.31 12.35
N GLY A 428 12.22 6.25 11.00
CA GLY A 428 12.94 7.18 10.12
C GLY A 428 12.20 8.51 9.83
N ASP A 429 10.93 8.63 10.21
CA ASP A 429 10.09 9.81 9.97
C ASP A 429 9.96 10.70 11.23
N TRP A 430 10.72 10.40 12.27
CA TRP A 430 10.81 11.28 13.45
C TRP A 430 11.77 12.42 13.19
N ILE A 431 11.29 13.61 13.51
CA ILE A 431 12.04 14.86 13.35
C ILE A 431 12.47 15.32 14.73
N ARG A 432 13.77 15.51 14.93
CA ARG A 432 14.30 15.94 16.22
C ARG A 432 14.61 17.43 16.20
N VAL A 433 13.69 18.23 16.70
CA VAL A 433 13.81 19.69 16.79
C VAL A 433 14.15 20.10 18.21
N ASP A 434 15.30 20.78 18.42
CA ASP A 434 15.74 21.27 19.74
C ASP A 434 15.69 20.23 20.86
N GLY A 435 16.02 18.97 20.55
CA GLY A 435 16.03 17.87 21.50
C GLY A 435 14.68 17.18 21.72
N GLU A 436 13.58 17.70 21.18
CA GLU A 436 12.25 17.08 21.20
C GLU A 436 12.00 16.27 19.92
N ASN A 437 11.38 15.10 20.08
CA ASN A 437 10.99 14.28 18.96
C ASN A 437 9.55 14.59 18.55
N THR A 438 9.32 14.83 17.26
CA THR A 438 7.98 15.02 16.70
C THR A 438 7.73 14.06 15.54
N SER A 439 6.51 13.59 15.39
CA SER A 439 6.12 12.69 14.30
C SER A 439 5.77 13.50 13.05
N ALA A 440 6.44 13.22 11.94
CA ALA A 440 6.08 13.76 10.63
C ALA A 440 4.61 13.49 10.28
N LEU A 441 4.11 12.29 10.59
CA LEU A 441 2.74 11.88 10.30
C LEU A 441 1.71 12.74 11.04
N MET A 442 1.95 13.08 12.31
CA MET A 442 1.02 13.94 13.05
C MET A 442 0.91 15.32 12.41
N ILE A 443 2.05 15.87 11.97
CA ILE A 443 2.05 17.15 11.25
C ILE A 443 1.33 17.01 9.90
N GLU A 444 1.55 15.92 9.16
CA GLU A 444 0.85 15.65 7.90
C GLU A 444 -0.67 15.60 8.08
N HIS A 445 -1.16 14.96 9.13
CA HIS A 445 -2.59 14.92 9.45
C HIS A 445 -3.15 16.32 9.72
N ILE A 446 -2.40 17.17 10.40
CA ILE A 446 -2.79 18.58 10.64
C ILE A 446 -2.84 19.34 9.32
N LEU A 447 -1.80 19.26 8.50
CA LEU A 447 -1.73 19.95 7.22
C LEU A 447 -2.83 19.53 6.25
N ARG A 448 -3.20 18.26 6.27
CA ARG A 448 -4.28 17.69 5.44
C ARG A 448 -5.69 18.19 5.81
N ARG A 449 -5.89 18.78 6.98
CA ARG A 449 -7.16 19.43 7.35
C ARG A 449 -7.35 20.77 6.64
N HIS A 450 -6.29 21.33 6.07
CA HIS A 450 -6.40 22.59 5.31
C HIS A 450 -7.13 22.35 4.00
N PRO A 451 -8.21 23.11 3.68
CA PRO A 451 -9.11 22.81 2.56
C PRO A 451 -8.44 22.84 1.19
N LYS A 452 -7.34 23.56 1.04
CA LYS A 452 -6.60 23.68 -0.23
C LYS A 452 -5.44 22.67 -0.36
N VAL A 453 -5.16 21.84 0.68
CA VAL A 453 -4.06 20.87 0.65
C VAL A 453 -4.56 19.50 0.20
N ILE A 454 -4.13 19.07 -0.97
CA ILE A 454 -4.51 17.79 -1.61
C ILE A 454 -3.66 16.64 -1.06
N ALA A 455 -2.36 16.85 -0.95
CA ALA A 455 -1.41 15.88 -0.41
C ALA A 455 -0.28 16.60 0.32
N THR A 456 0.41 15.88 1.21
CA THR A 456 1.54 16.45 1.94
C THR A 456 2.59 15.39 2.24
N GLY A 457 3.84 15.82 2.35
CA GLY A 457 4.95 15.06 2.89
C GLY A 457 5.74 15.91 3.86
N VAL A 458 5.87 15.44 5.10
CA VAL A 458 6.65 16.12 6.14
C VAL A 458 7.91 15.33 6.43
N PHE A 459 9.03 16.01 6.55
CA PHE A 459 10.34 15.41 6.73
C PHE A 459 11.31 16.35 7.45
N ALA A 460 12.37 15.75 8.00
CA ALA A 460 13.47 16.49 8.63
C ALA A 460 14.37 17.11 7.56
N VAL A 461 14.78 18.34 7.78
CA VAL A 461 15.91 18.98 7.11
C VAL A 461 16.92 19.44 8.16
N PRO A 462 18.23 19.36 7.89
CA PRO A 462 19.23 19.79 8.88
C PRO A 462 19.07 21.26 9.28
N ASP A 463 19.29 21.56 10.56
CA ASP A 463 19.42 22.93 11.05
C ASP A 463 20.88 23.40 10.97
N PRO A 464 21.19 24.66 10.64
CA PRO A 464 22.55 25.16 10.57
C PRO A 464 23.34 25.02 11.86
N ARG A 465 22.68 25.02 13.02
CA ARG A 465 23.32 25.05 14.34
C ARG A 465 23.31 23.69 15.02
N SER A 466 22.15 23.02 15.11
CA SER A 466 22.03 21.73 15.76
C SER A 466 20.75 21.00 15.36
N GLY A 467 20.80 19.66 15.32
CA GLY A 467 19.60 18.83 15.04
C GLY A 467 19.00 19.11 13.67
N ASP A 468 17.66 19.04 13.64
CA ASP A 468 16.86 19.19 12.43
C ASP A 468 15.81 20.29 12.59
N GLN A 469 15.20 20.66 11.46
CA GLN A 469 14.00 21.47 11.35
C GLN A 469 12.91 20.72 10.58
N VAL A 470 11.66 21.09 10.84
CA VAL A 470 10.53 20.55 10.09
C VAL A 470 10.42 21.22 8.73
N MET A 471 10.40 20.44 7.67
CA MET A 471 10.02 20.88 6.34
C MET A 471 8.76 20.14 5.89
N ALA A 472 7.79 20.88 5.36
CA ALA A 472 6.59 20.34 4.74
C ALA A 472 6.63 20.59 3.23
N ALA A 473 6.23 19.58 2.44
CA ALA A 473 5.85 19.75 1.06
C ALA A 473 4.33 19.60 0.98
N VAL A 474 3.64 20.57 0.38
CA VAL A 474 2.18 20.57 0.21
C VAL A 474 1.82 20.58 -1.26
N GLU A 475 0.84 19.78 -1.65
CA GLU A 475 0.26 19.76 -2.98
C GLU A 475 -1.04 20.55 -2.96
N VAL A 476 -1.17 21.47 -3.91
CA VAL A 476 -2.35 22.32 -4.13
C VAL A 476 -2.83 22.16 -5.57
N ALA A 477 -4.08 22.50 -5.85
CA ALA A 477 -4.62 22.41 -7.23
C ALA A 477 -3.94 23.39 -8.19
N ASP A 478 -3.68 24.63 -7.71
CA ASP A 478 -2.95 25.68 -8.42
C ASP A 478 -2.01 26.38 -7.43
N LEU A 479 -0.80 26.71 -7.86
CA LEU A 479 0.16 27.47 -7.03
C LEU A 479 -0.39 28.81 -6.56
N ALA A 480 -1.30 29.42 -7.32
CA ALA A 480 -1.97 30.67 -6.97
C ALA A 480 -2.96 30.50 -5.80
N ASP A 481 -3.38 29.27 -5.48
CA ASP A 481 -4.27 28.98 -4.36
C ASP A 481 -3.53 29.05 -3.00
N PHE A 482 -2.20 28.97 -3.01
CA PHE A 482 -1.41 29.02 -1.78
C PHE A 482 -1.18 30.46 -1.33
N ASP A 483 -1.83 30.83 -0.24
CA ASP A 483 -1.61 32.11 0.45
C ASP A 483 -0.78 31.85 1.72
N PRO A 484 0.47 32.35 1.82
CA PRO A 484 1.34 32.10 2.97
C PRO A 484 0.84 32.72 4.29
N ASP A 485 0.08 33.81 4.24
CA ASP A 485 -0.49 34.44 5.44
C ASP A 485 -1.71 33.62 5.92
N GLU A 486 -2.63 33.22 5.03
CA GLU A 486 -3.73 32.29 5.33
C GLU A 486 -3.21 30.97 5.93
N PHE A 487 -2.16 30.42 5.33
CA PHE A 487 -1.56 29.17 5.81
C PHE A 487 -0.91 29.34 7.19
N ALA A 488 -0.27 30.47 7.45
CA ALA A 488 0.29 30.78 8.76
C ALA A 488 -0.78 30.92 9.84
N GLU A 489 -1.89 31.62 9.53
CA GLU A 489 -3.05 31.76 10.41
C GLU A 489 -3.70 30.42 10.71
N TYR A 490 -3.85 29.57 9.66
CA TYR A 490 -4.34 28.21 9.81
C TYR A 490 -3.49 27.40 10.79
N LEU A 491 -2.15 27.40 10.63
CA LEU A 491 -1.25 26.67 11.53
C LEU A 491 -1.31 27.19 12.95
N ALA A 492 -1.40 28.49 13.13
CA ALA A 492 -1.49 29.12 14.45
C ALA A 492 -2.81 28.76 15.19
N ALA A 493 -3.87 28.45 14.45
CA ALA A 493 -5.16 28.03 14.99
C ALA A 493 -5.21 26.56 15.40
N GLN A 494 -4.20 25.73 15.00
CA GLN A 494 -4.20 24.30 15.34
C GLN A 494 -3.68 24.08 16.76
N ALA A 495 -4.58 23.78 17.68
CA ALA A 495 -4.24 23.56 19.11
C ALA A 495 -3.34 22.32 19.31
N ASP A 496 -3.39 21.36 18.37
CA ASP A 496 -2.63 20.12 18.36
C ASP A 496 -1.28 20.22 17.63
N LEU A 497 -0.93 21.37 17.08
CA LEU A 497 0.39 21.61 16.49
C LEU A 497 1.34 22.19 17.55
N GLY A 498 2.24 21.35 18.04
CA GLY A 498 3.29 21.80 18.97
C GLY A 498 4.13 22.95 18.39
N THR A 499 4.55 23.89 19.22
CA THR A 499 5.30 25.08 18.80
C THR A 499 6.60 24.77 18.04
N LYS A 500 7.22 23.61 18.29
CA LYS A 500 8.41 23.11 17.60
C LYS A 500 8.09 22.24 16.39
N ALA A 501 6.84 21.81 16.26
CA ALA A 501 6.37 20.97 15.17
C ALA A 501 5.92 21.76 13.93
N ALA A 502 5.71 23.07 14.07
CA ALA A 502 5.34 23.93 12.96
C ALA A 502 6.48 23.97 11.91
N PRO A 503 6.15 23.73 10.61
CA PRO A 503 7.16 23.70 9.56
C PRO A 503 7.97 24.99 9.47
N ARG A 504 9.30 24.89 9.44
CA ARG A 504 10.18 26.05 9.17
C ARG A 504 10.27 26.35 7.68
N PHE A 505 10.06 25.35 6.85
CA PHE A 505 10.05 25.47 5.39
C PHE A 505 8.79 24.80 4.85
N VAL A 506 8.16 25.44 3.87
CA VAL A 506 6.98 24.92 3.17
C VAL A 506 7.26 24.99 1.67
N ARG A 507 7.45 23.82 1.04
CA ARG A 507 7.52 23.64 -0.41
C ARG A 507 6.11 23.50 -0.95
N VAL A 508 5.75 24.25 -1.97
CA VAL A 508 4.42 24.21 -2.60
C VAL A 508 4.54 23.67 -4.01
N SER A 509 3.75 22.66 -4.34
CA SER A 509 3.77 21.99 -5.63
C SER A 509 2.34 21.70 -6.11
N THR A 510 2.15 21.53 -7.39
CA THR A 510 0.91 21.00 -7.98
C THR A 510 0.99 19.49 -8.25
N ASP A 511 2.15 18.87 -8.06
CA ASP A 511 2.37 17.43 -8.29
C ASP A 511 3.56 16.95 -7.45
N LEU A 512 3.29 16.45 -6.25
CA LEU A 512 4.32 15.88 -5.40
C LEU A 512 4.80 14.53 -5.93
N PRO A 513 6.12 14.25 -5.89
CA PRO A 513 6.65 12.96 -6.30
C PRO A 513 6.03 11.82 -5.51
N VAL A 514 5.60 10.77 -6.21
CA VAL A 514 4.95 9.61 -5.61
C VAL A 514 5.66 8.32 -5.99
N THR A 515 5.46 7.31 -5.14
CA THR A 515 5.80 5.92 -5.46
C THR A 515 4.82 5.37 -6.50
N GLY A 516 5.17 4.23 -7.12
CA GLY A 516 4.25 3.53 -8.02
C GLY A 516 2.93 3.09 -7.39
N SER A 517 2.83 3.11 -6.05
CA SER A 517 1.62 2.88 -5.28
C SER A 517 0.92 4.17 -4.83
N ASN A 518 1.21 5.29 -5.45
CA ASN A 518 0.64 6.60 -5.14
C ASN A 518 0.88 7.12 -3.70
N LYS A 519 1.99 6.71 -3.06
CA LYS A 519 2.45 7.29 -1.78
C LYS A 519 3.44 8.41 -2.05
N VAL A 520 3.36 9.50 -1.29
CA VAL A 520 4.33 10.60 -1.39
C VAL A 520 5.75 10.09 -1.16
N LEU A 521 6.65 10.37 -2.08
CA LEU A 521 8.05 9.91 -2.03
C LEU A 521 8.89 10.89 -1.21
N LYS A 522 8.70 10.87 0.12
CA LYS A 522 9.38 11.78 1.06
C LYS A 522 10.90 11.82 0.88
N ARG A 523 11.53 10.69 0.55
CA ARG A 523 12.97 10.63 0.37
C ARG A 523 13.46 11.53 -0.76
N ALA A 524 12.74 11.63 -1.87
CA ALA A 524 13.06 12.54 -2.96
C ALA A 524 12.95 13.99 -2.48
N LEU A 525 11.83 14.32 -1.80
CA LEU A 525 11.61 15.64 -1.22
C LEU A 525 12.69 16.02 -0.21
N GLN A 526 13.08 15.11 0.66
CA GLN A 526 14.11 15.31 1.67
C GLN A 526 15.51 15.50 1.06
N SER A 527 15.85 14.75 -0.01
CA SER A 527 17.14 14.90 -0.69
C SER A 527 17.31 16.24 -1.39
N GLU A 528 16.21 16.83 -1.87
CA GLU A 528 16.20 18.15 -2.49
C GLU A 528 16.12 19.27 -1.44
N GLY A 529 15.35 19.02 -0.37
CA GLY A 529 15.12 20.01 0.70
C GLY A 529 14.61 21.34 0.14
N TRP A 530 15.21 22.44 0.58
CA TRP A 530 14.88 23.80 0.11
C TRP A 530 15.58 24.21 -1.20
N ARG A 531 16.34 23.30 -1.82
CA ARG A 531 17.10 23.53 -3.08
C ARG A 531 16.35 23.08 -4.31
N CYS A 532 15.08 22.76 -4.19
CA CYS A 532 14.19 22.43 -5.29
C CYS A 532 13.84 23.64 -6.17
N GLU A 533 13.28 23.40 -7.34
CA GLU A 533 12.85 24.42 -8.29
C GLU A 533 11.51 25.06 -7.91
N GLU A 534 10.64 24.31 -7.19
CA GLU A 534 9.34 24.80 -6.76
C GLU A 534 9.45 25.90 -5.71
N PRO A 535 8.39 26.70 -5.55
CA PRO A 535 8.33 27.73 -4.51
C PRO A 535 8.52 27.13 -3.11
N VAL A 536 9.49 27.66 -2.37
CA VAL A 536 9.72 27.34 -0.96
C VAL A 536 9.48 28.60 -0.15
N PHE A 537 8.58 28.49 0.80
CA PHE A 537 8.34 29.53 1.79
C PHE A 537 9.07 29.18 3.08
N HIS A 538 9.66 30.16 3.73
CA HIS A 538 10.36 29.95 5.00
C HIS A 538 9.78 30.83 6.09
N TRP A 539 9.79 30.29 7.31
CA TRP A 539 9.33 31.04 8.49
C TRP A 539 10.31 32.11 8.86
N VAL A 540 9.85 33.38 8.88
CA VAL A 540 10.63 34.53 9.33
C VAL A 540 10.20 34.99 10.71
N GLY A 541 11.19 35.42 11.53
CA GLY A 541 10.96 35.91 12.87
C GLY A 541 10.90 34.82 13.96
N ARG A 542 10.36 35.20 15.12
CA ARG A 542 10.17 34.35 16.30
C ARG A 542 8.71 34.43 16.76
N GLY A 543 8.17 33.35 17.30
CA GLY A 543 6.79 33.32 17.78
C GLY A 543 5.82 32.74 16.75
N THR A 544 4.69 33.40 16.48
CA THR A 544 3.70 32.93 15.49
C THR A 544 4.30 32.79 14.10
N PRO A 545 4.06 31.69 13.36
CA PRO A 545 4.55 31.51 12.01
C PRO A 545 4.18 32.68 11.10
N ARG A 546 5.13 33.13 10.31
CA ARG A 546 4.93 34.05 9.20
C ARG A 546 5.83 33.61 8.07
N TYR A 547 5.25 33.26 6.94
CA TYR A 547 5.97 32.69 5.81
C TYR A 547 6.23 33.71 4.73
N THR A 548 7.44 33.69 4.19
CA THR A 548 7.81 34.49 3.02
C THR A 548 8.47 33.59 1.98
N LEU A 549 8.28 33.92 0.70
CA LEU A 549 8.94 33.20 -0.39
C LEU A 549 10.47 33.30 -0.23
N MET A 550 11.14 32.17 -0.24
CA MET A 550 12.57 32.06 -0.09
C MET A 550 13.28 32.53 -1.37
N THR A 551 14.06 33.58 -1.26
CA THR A 551 14.86 34.13 -2.38
C THR A 551 16.22 33.43 -2.48
N ASP A 552 16.94 33.65 -3.59
CA ASP A 552 18.31 33.18 -3.73
C ASP A 552 19.26 33.83 -2.70
N ALA A 553 18.94 35.03 -2.23
CA ALA A 553 19.69 35.66 -1.16
C ALA A 553 19.50 34.93 0.18
N ASP A 554 18.26 34.51 0.49
CA ASP A 554 17.93 33.72 1.68
C ASP A 554 18.61 32.36 1.65
N ARG A 555 18.60 31.69 0.48
CA ARG A 555 19.29 30.39 0.29
C ARG A 555 20.80 30.53 0.55
N ARG A 556 21.44 31.53 -0.03
CA ARG A 556 22.87 31.80 0.21
C ARG A 556 23.17 32.15 1.67
N ALA A 557 22.30 32.91 2.33
CA ALA A 557 22.45 33.25 3.74
C ALA A 557 22.35 31.99 4.62
N LEU A 558 21.38 31.12 4.35
CA LEU A 558 21.23 29.84 5.04
C LEU A 558 22.44 28.91 4.83
N GLU A 559 22.95 28.80 3.60
CA GLU A 559 24.16 28.03 3.31
C GLU A 559 25.39 28.61 4.03
N GLN A 560 25.50 29.94 4.13
CA GLN A 560 26.60 30.58 4.86
C GLN A 560 26.48 30.25 6.36
N ASP A 561 25.28 30.29 6.94
CA ASP A 561 25.04 29.89 8.33
C ASP A 561 25.49 28.45 8.61
N PHE A 562 25.26 27.49 7.69
CA PHE A 562 25.80 26.14 7.78
C PHE A 562 27.33 26.09 7.79
N ARG A 563 28.00 26.91 6.96
CA ARG A 563 29.46 26.99 6.91
C ARG A 563 30.02 27.58 8.19
N ASP A 564 29.41 28.66 8.67
CA ASP A 564 29.84 29.38 9.89
C ASP A 564 29.75 28.53 11.15
N HIS A 565 28.82 27.56 11.17
CA HIS A 565 28.66 26.62 12.26
C HIS A 565 29.32 25.24 12.03
N GLY A 566 30.17 25.10 11.01
CA GLY A 566 30.92 23.88 10.72
C GLY A 566 30.05 22.71 10.25
N ARG A 567 28.84 22.99 9.78
CA ARG A 567 27.86 21.97 9.31
C ARG A 567 27.73 21.92 7.78
N ALA A 568 28.70 22.45 7.03
CA ALA A 568 28.69 22.45 5.56
C ALA A 568 28.50 21.08 4.92
N ARG A 569 28.79 19.99 5.63
CA ARG A 569 28.57 18.60 5.15
C ARG A 569 27.10 18.24 4.90
N PHE A 570 26.17 19.06 5.37
CA PHE A 570 24.71 18.85 5.16
C PHE A 570 24.15 19.68 3.99
N LEU A 571 25.01 20.42 3.28
CA LEU A 571 24.66 21.19 2.09
C LEU A 571 24.69 20.36 0.81
#